data_166426d5407acafd92f6681180a17ec1
#
_entry.id   166426d5407acafd92f6681180a17ec1
#
_cell.length_a   1.000
_cell.length_b   1.000
_cell.length_c   1.000
_cell.angle_alpha   90.00
_cell.angle_beta   90.00
_cell.angle_gamma   90.00
#
_symmetry.space_group_name_H-M   'P 1'
#
loop_
_entity.id
_entity.type
_entity.pdbx_description
1 polymer ?
#
loop_
_entity_poly.entity_id
_entity_poly.type
_entity_poly.pdbx_seq_one_letter_code
_entity_poly.pdbx_strand_id
1 'polypeptide(L)'
;MVLNIEQKPGRLIISYINTEGKVSYLQLNVPSSHQFSYVYCKQKSRAHPGLKSWDGKDVARVPAQFLNKHRLQEFFIDAGEEHTKQLFDRNMPDLYACDIEVDVTDEGFAEPEDAKNRINSIAWVRHPDCYVFGLKPLSGEECDQIEKKINDHVKKSGKEYKFIYKQYKNEADMLYDFLYNYARHAPLITGWFFWGYDWDYIYNRCTKRLNMDISFMSPTSQWYEHTIKIKGKKRKIMLPYHKLIVDYLAIYKKWDRTVDVKENDTLDFVSNAALGISKIKYPGTFQELFNKDYDIHVFYNAVDAILIELLDEKLKTMNTFLGLGNITRVEAMSAFSPIQMLEATLTRYAYKRNQIFPKNFERKEREHFEGAFVYEPIPNLYEWVAAFDFASLYPTIMRQWMISIENFIVKDKLFVANNNQIKTSSGAVFDASYEPLIPEILSNYYGQRKKAKRISQEADMEFAELKKIKKERLNTTI
;
A
#
# COMPACT_ATOMS: atom_id res chain seq x y z
N MET A 1 11.04 5.53 -5.54
CA MET A 1 9.65 5.02 -5.37
C MET A 1 8.67 6.08 -5.81
N VAL A 2 7.73 5.75 -6.68
CA VAL A 2 6.67 6.67 -7.14
C VAL A 2 5.56 6.74 -6.09
N LEU A 3 5.32 7.94 -5.56
CA LEU A 3 4.23 8.19 -4.62
C LEU A 3 2.92 8.41 -5.37
N ASN A 4 2.94 9.29 -6.36
CA ASN A 4 1.74 9.66 -7.10
C ASN A 4 2.08 10.17 -8.50
N ILE A 5 1.13 10.02 -9.44
CA ILE A 5 1.21 10.50 -10.81
C ILE A 5 -0.02 11.35 -11.13
N GLU A 6 0.19 12.65 -11.27
CA GLU A 6 -0.84 13.57 -11.73
C GLU A 6 -0.74 13.78 -13.24
N GLN A 7 -1.82 13.52 -13.96
CA GLN A 7 -1.90 13.75 -15.40
C GLN A 7 -2.57 15.10 -15.68
N LYS A 8 -1.88 15.96 -16.42
CA LYS A 8 -2.42 17.20 -16.98
C LYS A 8 -2.36 17.15 -18.51
N PRO A 9 -3.13 17.97 -19.23
CA PRO A 9 -3.03 18.04 -20.67
C PRO A 9 -1.57 18.29 -21.11
N GLY A 10 -1.02 17.36 -21.89
CA GLY A 10 0.33 17.46 -22.42
C GLY A 10 1.48 17.20 -21.44
N ARG A 11 1.23 16.85 -20.18
CA ARG A 11 2.29 16.60 -19.19
C ARG A 11 1.89 15.66 -18.06
N LEU A 12 2.91 15.03 -17.47
CA LEU A 12 2.83 14.26 -16.24
C LEU A 12 3.63 14.98 -15.15
N ILE A 13 3.09 15.02 -13.95
CA ILE A 13 3.81 15.42 -12.74
C ILE A 13 3.91 14.18 -11.86
N ILE A 14 5.12 13.73 -11.59
CA ILE A 14 5.40 12.50 -10.83
C ILE A 14 6.12 12.91 -9.54
N SER A 15 5.55 12.58 -8.40
CA SER A 15 6.25 12.65 -7.12
C SER A 15 6.86 11.30 -6.78
N TYR A 16 8.09 11.31 -6.32
CA TYR A 16 8.83 10.09 -5.97
C TYR A 16 9.79 10.34 -4.82
N ILE A 17 10.18 9.28 -4.14
CA ILE A 17 11.24 9.30 -3.12
C ILE A 17 12.58 9.14 -3.82
N ASN A 18 13.47 10.12 -3.64
CA ASN A 18 14.81 10.13 -4.20
C ASN A 18 15.79 9.30 -3.35
N THR A 19 17.06 9.27 -3.76
CA THR A 19 18.13 8.53 -3.08
C THR A 19 18.43 9.02 -1.67
N GLU A 20 18.06 10.26 -1.34
CA GLU A 20 18.19 10.85 0.00
C GLU A 20 16.98 10.60 0.90
N GLY A 21 15.97 9.85 0.44
CA GLY A 21 14.72 9.61 1.15
C GLY A 21 13.72 10.79 1.10
N LYS A 22 14.01 11.83 0.33
CA LYS A 22 13.18 13.04 0.21
C LYS A 22 12.23 12.96 -0.98
N VAL A 23 11.10 13.69 -0.86
CA VAL A 23 10.17 13.84 -1.99
C VAL A 23 10.81 14.71 -3.06
N SER A 24 10.84 14.19 -4.27
CA SER A 24 11.26 14.91 -5.48
C SER A 24 10.17 14.85 -6.53
N TYR A 25 10.21 15.79 -7.45
CA TYR A 25 9.21 15.91 -8.51
C TYR A 25 9.88 15.83 -9.87
N LEU A 26 9.29 15.04 -10.75
CA LEU A 26 9.67 14.95 -12.16
C LEU A 26 8.50 15.39 -13.02
N GLN A 27 8.72 16.41 -13.84
CA GLN A 27 7.74 16.82 -14.83
C GLN A 27 8.19 16.31 -16.19
N LEU A 28 7.31 15.53 -16.84
CA LEU A 28 7.53 14.98 -18.17
C LEU A 28 6.50 15.56 -19.14
N ASN A 29 6.97 16.05 -20.27
CA ASN A 29 6.09 16.43 -21.36
C ASN A 29 5.57 15.16 -22.05
N VAL A 30 4.27 15.11 -22.31
CA VAL A 30 3.63 14.03 -23.07
C VAL A 30 3.29 14.57 -24.46
N PRO A 31 4.11 14.30 -25.47
CA PRO A 31 3.83 14.73 -26.83
C PRO A 31 2.45 14.25 -27.29
N SER A 32 1.82 14.99 -28.18
CA SER A 32 0.53 14.58 -28.78
C SER A 32 0.60 13.21 -29.46
N SER A 33 1.79 12.85 -29.96
CA SER A 33 2.08 11.51 -30.48
C SER A 33 1.92 10.37 -29.48
N HIS A 34 1.88 10.64 -28.16
CA HIS A 34 1.63 9.67 -27.10
C HIS A 34 0.21 9.77 -26.51
N GLN A 35 -0.58 10.75 -26.94
CA GLN A 35 -1.98 10.93 -26.49
C GLN A 35 -2.94 10.10 -27.35
N PHE A 36 -2.80 8.79 -27.29
CA PHE A 36 -3.64 7.84 -28.03
C PHE A 36 -3.84 6.56 -27.21
N SER A 37 -4.82 5.76 -27.66
CA SER A 37 -5.02 4.38 -27.23
C SER A 37 -4.90 3.45 -28.40
N TYR A 38 -4.64 2.16 -28.15
CA TYR A 38 -4.67 1.15 -29.20
C TYR A 38 -6.01 0.44 -29.21
N VAL A 39 -6.50 0.16 -30.42
CA VAL A 39 -7.69 -0.65 -30.68
C VAL A 39 -7.37 -1.70 -31.73
N TYR A 40 -8.14 -2.78 -31.77
CA TYR A 40 -8.04 -3.76 -32.84
C TYR A 40 -8.35 -3.11 -34.20
N CYS A 41 -7.53 -3.37 -35.18
CA CYS A 41 -7.65 -2.77 -36.52
C CYS A 41 -8.13 -3.80 -37.53
N LYS A 42 -9.26 -3.52 -38.20
CA LYS A 42 -9.80 -4.38 -39.26
C LYS A 42 -9.23 -4.02 -40.65
N GLN A 43 -8.67 -2.82 -40.81
CA GLN A 43 -8.15 -2.32 -42.09
C GLN A 43 -6.62 -2.26 -42.07
N LYS A 44 -5.93 -3.12 -42.84
CA LYS A 44 -4.46 -3.16 -42.88
C LYS A 44 -3.80 -1.80 -43.17
N SER A 45 -4.42 -0.94 -43.98
CA SER A 45 -3.91 0.40 -44.28
C SER A 45 -3.85 1.36 -43.09
N ARG A 46 -4.57 1.07 -42.01
CA ARG A 46 -4.58 1.84 -40.75
C ARG A 46 -3.82 1.15 -39.63
N ALA A 47 -3.26 -0.02 -39.91
CA ALA A 47 -2.54 -0.78 -38.90
C ALA A 47 -1.22 -0.09 -38.52
N HIS A 48 -0.84 -0.21 -37.23
CA HIS A 48 0.46 0.26 -36.80
C HIS A 48 1.56 -0.65 -37.36
N PRO A 49 2.62 -0.10 -38.00
CA PRO A 49 3.57 -0.92 -38.73
C PRO A 49 4.46 -1.83 -37.88
N GLY A 50 4.68 -1.50 -36.60
CA GLY A 50 5.64 -2.22 -35.75
C GLY A 50 5.05 -2.88 -34.54
N LEU A 51 3.71 -2.75 -34.30
CA LEU A 51 3.08 -3.30 -33.12
C LEU A 51 1.93 -4.22 -33.48
N LYS A 52 1.78 -5.31 -32.70
CA LYS A 52 0.68 -6.26 -32.77
C LYS A 52 -0.03 -6.33 -31.42
N SER A 53 -1.28 -6.78 -31.41
CA SER A 53 -1.92 -7.19 -30.17
C SER A 53 -1.27 -8.48 -29.61
N TRP A 54 -1.53 -8.77 -28.36
CA TRP A 54 -1.07 -10.00 -27.70
C TRP A 54 -1.50 -11.28 -28.44
N ASP A 55 -2.63 -11.25 -29.17
CA ASP A 55 -3.14 -12.36 -30.00
C ASP A 55 -2.74 -12.23 -31.47
N GLY A 56 -1.70 -11.45 -31.77
CA GLY A 56 -1.08 -11.33 -33.10
C GLY A 56 -1.83 -10.50 -34.12
N LYS A 57 -2.98 -9.90 -33.76
CA LYS A 57 -3.81 -9.10 -34.66
C LYS A 57 -3.25 -7.69 -34.88
N ASP A 58 -3.67 -7.07 -35.95
CA ASP A 58 -3.34 -5.69 -36.26
C ASP A 58 -4.01 -4.73 -35.27
N VAL A 59 -3.28 -3.68 -34.89
CA VAL A 59 -3.75 -2.62 -34.00
C VAL A 59 -3.61 -1.25 -34.65
N ALA A 60 -4.50 -0.33 -34.32
CA ALA A 60 -4.46 1.07 -34.74
C ALA A 60 -4.46 2.02 -33.56
N ARG A 61 -3.86 3.20 -33.75
CA ARG A 61 -3.92 4.30 -32.78
C ARG A 61 -5.21 5.09 -32.94
N VAL A 62 -5.85 5.39 -31.81
CA VAL A 62 -6.99 6.30 -31.76
C VAL A 62 -6.69 7.42 -30.76
N PRO A 63 -7.09 8.68 -31.02
CA PRO A 63 -6.85 9.78 -30.10
C PRO A 63 -7.38 9.49 -28.70
N ALA A 64 -6.66 9.91 -27.67
CA ALA A 64 -7.06 9.83 -26.27
C ALA A 64 -6.68 11.13 -25.56
N GLN A 65 -7.52 11.60 -24.67
CA GLN A 65 -7.28 12.83 -23.92
C GLN A 65 -6.16 12.67 -22.89
N PHE A 66 -6.06 11.48 -22.28
CA PHE A 66 -5.05 11.15 -21.28
C PHE A 66 -4.42 9.80 -21.59
N LEU A 67 -3.20 9.60 -21.10
CA LEU A 67 -2.59 8.28 -21.06
C LEU A 67 -3.40 7.37 -20.14
N ASN A 68 -3.81 6.22 -20.64
CA ASN A 68 -4.37 5.20 -19.77
C ASN A 68 -3.25 4.53 -18.94
N LYS A 69 -3.60 3.72 -17.95
CA LYS A 69 -2.62 3.06 -17.06
C LYS A 69 -1.63 2.16 -17.83
N HIS A 70 -2.07 1.53 -18.91
CA HIS A 70 -1.21 0.70 -19.77
C HIS A 70 -0.20 1.56 -20.53
N ARG A 71 -0.67 2.71 -21.05
CA ARG A 71 0.19 3.64 -21.79
C ARG A 71 1.27 4.28 -20.92
N LEU A 72 1.05 4.44 -19.61
CA LEU A 72 2.08 4.90 -18.69
C LEU A 72 3.29 3.96 -18.67
N GLN A 73 3.07 2.64 -18.69
CA GLN A 73 4.15 1.66 -18.71
C GLN A 73 4.94 1.71 -20.02
N GLU A 74 4.26 1.85 -21.15
CA GLU A 74 4.89 1.99 -22.45
C GLU A 74 5.67 3.31 -22.51
N PHE A 75 5.09 4.41 -22.05
CA PHE A 75 5.74 5.72 -21.99
C PHE A 75 7.03 5.68 -21.14
N PHE A 76 7.04 4.99 -20.00
CA PHE A 76 8.26 4.84 -19.21
C PHE A 76 9.35 4.02 -19.92
N ILE A 77 8.98 3.06 -20.77
CA ILE A 77 9.93 2.32 -21.60
C ILE A 77 10.49 3.21 -22.70
N ASP A 78 9.63 3.95 -23.40
CA ASP A 78 10.02 4.86 -24.50
C ASP A 78 10.90 6.02 -24.00
N ALA A 79 10.66 6.50 -22.78
CA ALA A 79 11.50 7.53 -22.14
C ALA A 79 12.90 7.03 -21.76
N GLY A 80 13.13 5.71 -21.80
CA GLY A 80 14.39 5.07 -21.46
C GLY A 80 14.53 4.69 -19.99
N GLU A 81 15.10 3.51 -19.73
CA GLU A 81 15.26 2.99 -18.37
C GLU A 81 16.15 3.87 -17.49
N GLU A 82 17.15 4.55 -18.05
CA GLU A 82 18.03 5.45 -17.30
C GLU A 82 17.28 6.67 -16.73
N HIS A 83 16.35 7.25 -17.50
CA HIS A 83 15.56 8.40 -17.08
C HIS A 83 14.49 8.04 -16.04
N THR A 84 14.04 6.80 -16.04
CA THR A 84 12.97 6.32 -15.15
C THR A 84 13.49 5.50 -13.96
N LYS A 85 14.76 5.10 -13.96
CA LYS A 85 15.38 4.29 -12.91
C LYS A 85 15.22 4.92 -11.52
N GLN A 86 15.50 6.21 -11.41
CA GLN A 86 15.37 6.96 -10.15
C GLN A 86 13.95 6.94 -9.57
N LEU A 87 12.90 6.80 -10.42
CA LEU A 87 11.51 6.75 -9.98
C LEU A 87 11.20 5.47 -9.18
N PHE A 88 11.97 4.41 -9.44
CA PHE A 88 11.71 3.07 -8.89
C PHE A 88 12.87 2.56 -8.01
N ASP A 89 13.66 3.47 -7.45
CA ASP A 89 14.64 3.13 -6.43
C ASP A 89 13.93 2.71 -5.13
N ARG A 90 14.61 1.83 -4.34
CA ARG A 90 14.00 1.17 -3.18
C ARG A 90 14.00 2.01 -1.90
N ASN A 91 14.16 3.32 -2.01
CA ASN A 91 14.10 4.18 -0.83
C ASN A 91 12.65 4.31 -0.34
N MET A 92 12.49 4.14 0.96
CA MET A 92 11.19 4.27 1.64
C MET A 92 11.01 5.70 2.14
N PRO A 93 9.80 6.26 2.07
CA PRO A 93 9.50 7.53 2.70
C PRO A 93 9.46 7.38 4.22
N ASP A 94 9.75 8.47 4.91
CA ASP A 94 9.48 8.57 6.34
C ASP A 94 7.98 8.42 6.60
N LEU A 95 7.65 7.52 7.52
CA LEU A 95 6.28 7.30 7.96
C LEU A 95 5.99 8.23 9.13
N TYR A 96 4.87 8.92 9.07
CA TYR A 96 4.31 9.71 10.17
C TYR A 96 2.97 9.11 10.59
N ALA A 97 2.89 8.67 11.83
CA ALA A 97 1.65 8.17 12.41
C ALA A 97 0.84 9.33 12.99
N CYS A 98 -0.46 9.33 12.74
CA CYS A 98 -1.39 10.36 13.19
C CYS A 98 -2.63 9.71 13.79
N ASP A 99 -3.11 10.31 14.87
CA ASP A 99 -4.34 9.95 15.54
C ASP A 99 -5.03 11.20 16.03
N ILE A 100 -6.36 11.29 15.97
CA ILE A 100 -7.11 12.45 16.45
C ILE A 100 -8.12 12.05 17.51
N GLU A 101 -8.37 13.00 18.41
CA GLU A 101 -9.46 12.88 19.38
C GLU A 101 -10.47 14.01 19.19
N VAL A 102 -11.74 13.67 19.31
CA VAL A 102 -12.84 14.60 19.11
C VAL A 102 -13.70 14.71 20.37
N ASP A 103 -14.35 15.85 20.54
CA ASP A 103 -15.34 16.01 21.62
C ASP A 103 -16.48 14.99 21.42
N VAL A 104 -16.88 14.34 22.50
CA VAL A 104 -18.03 13.42 22.53
C VAL A 104 -19.22 14.15 23.17
N THR A 105 -20.32 14.23 22.46
CA THR A 105 -21.57 14.81 22.95
C THR A 105 -22.55 13.73 23.39
N ASP A 106 -23.68 14.11 23.96
CA ASP A 106 -24.75 13.17 24.31
C ASP A 106 -25.29 12.37 23.10
N GLU A 107 -25.09 12.87 21.89
CA GLU A 107 -25.39 12.18 20.62
C GLU A 107 -24.34 11.14 20.23
N GLY A 108 -23.24 11.02 21.00
CA GLY A 108 -22.13 10.13 20.73
C GLY A 108 -21.04 10.73 19.84
N PHE A 109 -20.29 9.85 19.15
CA PHE A 109 -19.26 10.27 18.18
C PHE A 109 -19.91 10.79 16.89
N ALA A 110 -19.42 11.94 16.43
CA ALA A 110 -19.88 12.47 15.15
C ALA A 110 -19.34 11.65 13.97
N GLU A 111 -20.18 11.43 12.97
CA GLU A 111 -19.76 10.79 11.72
C GLU A 111 -18.74 11.68 10.98
N PRO A 112 -17.69 11.11 10.37
CA PRO A 112 -16.66 11.88 9.69
C PRO A 112 -17.16 12.74 8.54
N GLU A 113 -18.21 12.28 7.83
CA GLU A 113 -18.83 13.07 6.75
C GLU A 113 -19.43 14.39 7.24
N ASP A 114 -19.94 14.40 8.47
CA ASP A 114 -20.53 15.59 9.09
C ASP A 114 -19.50 16.41 9.86
N ALA A 115 -18.55 15.76 10.51
CA ALA A 115 -17.48 16.33 11.34
C ALA A 115 -18.01 17.45 12.28
N LYS A 116 -19.11 17.19 12.99
CA LYS A 116 -19.80 18.22 13.79
C LYS A 116 -18.99 18.64 15.01
N ASN A 117 -18.37 17.68 15.69
CA ASN A 117 -17.69 17.90 16.93
C ASN A 117 -16.28 18.44 16.71
N ARG A 118 -15.78 19.16 17.69
CA ARG A 118 -14.44 19.77 17.65
C ARG A 118 -13.38 18.69 17.80
N ILE A 119 -12.32 18.77 16.99
CA ILE A 119 -11.07 18.05 17.25
C ILE A 119 -10.39 18.71 18.43
N ASN A 120 -10.12 17.95 19.47
CA ASN A 120 -9.59 18.49 20.73
C ASN A 120 -8.12 18.13 20.98
N SER A 121 -7.59 17.09 20.33
CA SER A 121 -6.16 16.80 20.28
C SER A 121 -5.78 16.04 19.00
N ILE A 122 -4.51 16.17 18.62
CA ILE A 122 -3.91 15.49 17.48
C ILE A 122 -2.55 14.97 17.91
N ALA A 123 -2.35 13.64 17.85
CA ALA A 123 -1.05 13.03 18.01
C ALA A 123 -0.34 12.88 16.66
N TRP A 124 0.95 13.16 16.64
CA TRP A 124 1.79 13.12 15.46
C TRP A 124 3.15 12.53 15.79
N VAL A 125 3.43 11.35 15.30
CA VAL A 125 4.57 10.57 15.72
C VAL A 125 5.46 10.19 14.54
N ARG A 126 6.75 10.46 14.73
CA ARG A 126 7.87 9.88 13.99
C ARG A 126 9.04 9.79 14.95
N HIS A 127 9.45 8.58 15.28
CA HIS A 127 10.55 8.38 16.24
C HIS A 127 11.78 9.22 15.92
N PRO A 128 12.42 9.88 16.90
CA PRO A 128 12.10 9.81 18.34
C PRO A 128 10.99 10.77 18.81
N ASP A 129 10.46 11.63 17.95
CA ASP A 129 9.56 12.72 18.34
C ASP A 129 8.09 12.25 18.38
N CYS A 130 7.41 12.57 19.49
CA CYS A 130 5.98 12.41 19.67
C CYS A 130 5.37 13.76 20.00
N TYR A 131 4.75 14.40 19.01
CA TYR A 131 4.03 15.65 19.18
C TYR A 131 2.58 15.36 19.54
N VAL A 132 2.04 16.15 20.49
CA VAL A 132 0.59 16.26 20.67
C VAL A 132 0.19 17.72 20.65
N PHE A 133 -0.74 18.05 19.76
CA PHE A 133 -1.36 19.35 19.61
C PHE A 133 -2.67 19.31 20.39
N GLY A 134 -2.89 20.27 21.31
CA GLY A 134 -4.06 20.22 22.18
C GLY A 134 -4.58 21.59 22.59
N LEU A 135 -5.79 21.61 23.16
CA LEU A 135 -6.53 22.82 23.43
C LEU A 135 -6.49 23.28 24.91
N LYS A 136 -5.94 22.46 25.81
CA LYS A 136 -5.80 22.82 27.22
C LYS A 136 -4.33 22.97 27.60
N PRO A 137 -4.01 23.76 28.62
CA PRO A 137 -2.64 23.89 29.10
C PRO A 137 -2.16 22.61 29.77
N LEU A 138 -0.88 22.31 29.62
CA LEU A 138 -0.11 21.38 30.43
C LEU A 138 1.12 22.10 30.97
N SER A 139 1.45 21.84 32.23
CA SER A 139 2.69 22.33 32.82
C SER A 139 3.92 21.55 32.33
N GLY A 140 5.11 22.06 32.52
CA GLY A 140 6.34 21.34 32.20
C GLY A 140 6.45 20.01 32.97
N GLU A 141 6.07 19.99 34.25
CA GLU A 141 6.08 18.78 35.08
C GLU A 141 5.11 17.72 34.56
N GLU A 142 3.92 18.12 34.12
CA GLU A 142 2.95 17.19 33.48
C GLU A 142 3.49 16.63 32.18
N CYS A 143 4.15 17.45 31.36
CA CYS A 143 4.80 16.97 30.13
C CYS A 143 5.90 15.96 30.42
N ASP A 144 6.77 16.21 31.39
CA ASP A 144 7.82 15.27 31.81
C ASP A 144 7.23 13.95 32.35
N GLN A 145 6.12 14.03 33.09
CA GLN A 145 5.42 12.85 33.57
C GLN A 145 4.79 12.03 32.43
N ILE A 146 4.20 12.72 31.43
CA ILE A 146 3.63 12.07 30.24
C ILE A 146 4.74 11.37 29.45
N GLU A 147 5.89 12.03 29.22
CA GLU A 147 7.04 11.43 28.55
C GLU A 147 7.51 10.15 29.26
N LYS A 148 7.65 10.23 30.57
CA LYS A 148 8.00 9.06 31.40
C LYS A 148 6.96 7.95 31.27
N LYS A 149 5.65 8.26 31.38
CA LYS A 149 4.57 7.29 31.23
C LYS A 149 4.59 6.62 29.85
N ILE A 150 4.83 7.39 28.77
CA ILE A 150 4.97 6.86 27.41
C ILE A 150 6.11 5.85 27.36
N ASN A 151 7.32 6.25 27.79
CA ASN A 151 8.51 5.43 27.71
C ASN A 151 8.42 4.17 28.59
N ASP A 152 7.81 4.26 29.76
CA ASP A 152 7.53 3.10 30.61
C ASP A 152 6.53 2.14 29.93
N HIS A 153 5.49 2.68 29.29
CA HIS A 153 4.46 1.88 28.61
C HIS A 153 5.01 1.11 27.40
N VAL A 154 5.84 1.77 26.59
CA VAL A 154 6.40 1.17 25.36
C VAL A 154 7.76 0.52 25.58
N LYS A 155 8.25 0.40 26.81
CA LYS A 155 9.57 -0.13 27.17
C LYS A 155 9.91 -1.47 26.51
N LYS A 156 8.92 -2.33 26.31
CA LYS A 156 9.09 -3.62 25.61
C LYS A 156 9.56 -3.47 24.17
N SER A 157 9.29 -2.32 23.52
CA SER A 157 9.75 -2.04 22.16
C SER A 157 11.25 -1.75 22.09
N GLY A 158 11.87 -1.37 23.21
CA GLY A 158 13.26 -0.90 23.27
C GLY A 158 13.48 0.49 22.69
N LYS A 159 12.40 1.25 22.44
CA LYS A 159 12.45 2.63 21.95
C LYS A 159 12.11 3.60 23.06
N GLU A 160 12.67 4.79 22.93
CA GLU A 160 12.35 5.95 23.77
C GLU A 160 11.84 7.08 22.88
N TYR A 161 10.79 7.74 23.32
CA TYR A 161 10.16 8.85 22.62
C TYR A 161 10.36 10.14 23.41
N LYS A 162 10.62 11.22 22.70
CA LYS A 162 10.61 12.58 23.22
C LYS A 162 9.21 13.16 23.04
N PHE A 163 8.56 13.49 24.12
CA PHE A 163 7.22 14.06 24.12
C PHE A 163 7.29 15.57 23.93
N ILE A 164 6.51 16.12 23.01
CA ILE A 164 6.46 17.55 22.70
C ILE A 164 5.01 17.99 22.62
N TYR A 165 4.59 18.78 23.60
CA TYR A 165 3.24 19.29 23.67
C TYR A 165 3.14 20.69 23.07
N LYS A 166 2.09 20.92 22.23
CA LYS A 166 1.77 22.21 21.64
C LYS A 166 0.36 22.64 22.01
N GLN A 167 0.25 23.72 22.79
CA GLN A 167 -1.02 24.27 23.23
C GLN A 167 -1.55 25.30 22.22
N TYR A 168 -2.87 25.26 21.97
CA TYR A 168 -3.60 26.23 21.16
C TYR A 168 -4.82 26.78 21.90
N LYS A 169 -5.20 28.02 21.57
CA LYS A 169 -6.38 28.67 22.13
C LYS A 169 -7.68 28.19 21.51
N ASN A 170 -7.63 27.78 20.25
CA ASN A 170 -8.77 27.31 19.50
C ASN A 170 -8.38 26.23 18.49
N GLU A 171 -9.37 25.49 18.03
CA GLU A 171 -9.20 24.38 17.09
C GLU A 171 -8.67 24.82 15.71
N ALA A 172 -9.10 25.97 15.21
CA ALA A 172 -8.72 26.42 13.88
C ALA A 172 -7.20 26.71 13.80
N ASP A 173 -6.65 27.37 14.80
CA ASP A 173 -5.20 27.63 14.90
C ASP A 173 -4.42 26.33 15.05
N MET A 174 -4.93 25.38 15.84
CA MET A 174 -4.33 24.06 16.03
C MET A 174 -4.28 23.28 14.70
N LEU A 175 -5.40 23.18 14.00
CA LEU A 175 -5.48 22.48 12.73
C LEU A 175 -4.64 23.15 11.64
N TYR A 176 -4.66 24.47 11.57
CA TYR A 176 -3.84 25.19 10.61
C TYR A 176 -2.34 24.98 10.84
N ASP A 177 -1.86 25.11 12.08
CA ASP A 177 -0.45 24.90 12.41
C ASP A 177 -0.04 23.43 12.12
N PHE A 178 -0.86 22.46 12.55
CA PHE A 178 -0.62 21.04 12.28
C PHE A 178 -0.51 20.76 10.78
N LEU A 179 -1.50 21.19 10.00
CA LEU A 179 -1.54 20.90 8.57
C LEU A 179 -0.44 21.66 7.81
N TYR A 180 -0.23 22.94 8.14
CA TYR A 180 0.69 23.81 7.41
C TYR A 180 2.16 23.59 7.77
N ASN A 181 2.49 23.42 9.05
CA ASN A 181 3.88 23.32 9.50
C ASN A 181 4.37 21.87 9.66
N TYR A 182 3.48 20.89 9.74
CA TYR A 182 3.84 19.47 9.95
C TYR A 182 3.35 18.58 8.81
N ALA A 183 2.05 18.40 8.69
CA ALA A 183 1.48 17.37 7.80
C ALA A 183 1.82 17.62 6.33
N ARG A 184 1.86 18.87 5.85
CA ARG A 184 2.20 19.16 4.44
C ARG A 184 3.62 18.75 4.07
N HIS A 185 4.54 18.64 5.03
CA HIS A 185 5.93 18.26 4.79
C HIS A 185 6.17 16.76 4.86
N ALA A 186 5.25 16.01 5.45
CA ALA A 186 5.35 14.56 5.56
C ALA A 186 5.06 13.90 4.20
N PRO A 187 5.93 13.02 3.70
CA PRO A 187 5.70 12.28 2.45
C PRO A 187 4.62 11.22 2.57
N LEU A 188 4.53 10.58 3.74
CA LEU A 188 3.60 9.51 4.04
C LEU A 188 2.99 9.74 5.42
N ILE A 189 1.65 9.79 5.47
CA ILE A 189 0.86 9.94 6.69
C ILE A 189 -0.05 8.73 6.81
N THR A 190 -0.15 8.16 8.00
CA THR A 190 -0.98 6.99 8.28
C THR A 190 -1.58 7.03 9.68
N GLY A 191 -2.63 6.26 9.87
CA GLY A 191 -3.32 6.05 11.14
C GLY A 191 -4.07 4.73 11.11
N TRP A 192 -4.66 4.33 12.23
CA TRP A 192 -5.48 3.12 12.32
C TRP A 192 -6.93 3.42 11.95
N PHE A 193 -7.45 2.79 10.93
CA PHE A 193 -8.74 3.12 10.34
C PHE A 193 -8.81 4.56 9.81
N PHE A 194 -7.68 5.06 9.38
CA PHE A 194 -7.41 6.46 9.08
C PHE A 194 -8.31 7.05 7.99
N TRP A 195 -8.56 6.29 6.93
CA TRP A 195 -9.52 6.68 5.89
C TRP A 195 -10.97 6.60 6.37
N GLY A 196 -11.23 5.71 7.32
CA GLY A 196 -12.55 5.49 7.87
C GLY A 196 -12.98 6.54 8.87
N TYR A 197 -12.02 7.20 9.53
CA TYR A 197 -12.31 8.20 10.55
C TYR A 197 -11.39 9.42 10.48
N ASP A 198 -10.15 9.35 10.96
CA ASP A 198 -9.31 10.52 11.28
C ASP A 198 -9.08 11.45 10.11
N TRP A 199 -8.58 10.93 8.97
CA TRP A 199 -8.30 11.77 7.81
C TRP A 199 -9.57 12.40 7.22
N ASP A 200 -10.62 11.61 7.08
CA ASP A 200 -11.88 12.09 6.55
C ASP A 200 -12.52 13.12 7.48
N TYR A 201 -12.38 12.92 8.80
CA TYR A 201 -12.81 13.89 9.80
C TYR A 201 -12.03 15.21 9.70
N ILE A 202 -10.70 15.17 9.67
CA ILE A 202 -9.84 16.35 9.50
C ILE A 202 -10.24 17.11 8.22
N TYR A 203 -10.36 16.42 7.10
CA TYR A 203 -10.73 17.05 5.83
C TYR A 203 -12.09 17.75 5.91
N ASN A 204 -13.12 17.03 6.35
CA ASN A 204 -14.48 17.56 6.43
C ASN A 204 -14.61 18.65 7.52
N ARG A 205 -13.89 18.52 8.63
CA ARG A 205 -13.86 19.53 9.68
C ARG A 205 -13.29 20.85 9.17
N CYS A 206 -12.14 20.80 8.53
CA CYS A 206 -11.50 21.98 7.95
C CYS A 206 -12.38 22.63 6.87
N THR A 207 -12.84 21.83 5.91
CA THR A 207 -13.51 22.41 4.73
C THR A 207 -14.97 22.74 4.95
N LYS A 208 -15.73 21.90 5.66
CA LYS A 208 -17.19 22.09 5.83
C LYS A 208 -17.57 22.90 7.06
N ARG A 209 -16.79 22.80 8.15
CA ARG A 209 -17.14 23.41 9.43
C ARG A 209 -16.36 24.68 9.74
N LEU A 210 -15.06 24.66 9.44
CA LEU A 210 -14.19 25.81 9.71
C LEU A 210 -13.97 26.68 8.48
N ASN A 211 -14.47 26.29 7.32
CA ASN A 211 -14.25 26.99 6.04
C ASN A 211 -12.77 27.33 5.80
N MET A 212 -11.89 26.40 6.16
CA MET A 212 -10.44 26.54 6.08
C MET A 212 -9.94 26.04 4.72
N ASP A 213 -9.16 26.86 4.02
CA ASP A 213 -8.45 26.41 2.82
C ASP A 213 -7.25 25.54 3.22
N ILE A 214 -7.29 24.29 2.81
CA ILE A 214 -6.22 23.29 3.00
C ILE A 214 -5.61 22.84 1.66
N SER A 215 -5.80 23.61 0.59
CA SER A 215 -5.26 23.30 -0.74
C SER A 215 -3.75 23.15 -0.74
N PHE A 216 -3.05 23.83 0.18
CA PHE A 216 -1.61 23.72 0.38
C PHE A 216 -1.11 22.33 0.79
N MET A 217 -1.99 21.43 1.19
CA MET A 217 -1.64 20.01 1.45
C MET A 217 -1.16 19.28 0.19
N SER A 218 -1.57 19.73 -0.99
CA SER A 218 -1.03 19.29 -2.27
C SER A 218 -0.10 20.35 -2.87
N PRO A 219 1.11 20.01 -3.29
CA PRO A 219 2.01 20.95 -3.98
C PRO A 219 1.44 21.57 -5.26
N THR A 220 0.46 20.90 -5.87
CA THR A 220 -0.25 21.38 -7.06
C THR A 220 -1.63 21.96 -6.74
N SER A 221 -1.99 22.04 -5.48
CA SER A 221 -3.32 22.43 -4.96
C SER A 221 -4.46 21.59 -5.50
N GLN A 222 -4.16 20.36 -5.98
CA GLN A 222 -5.13 19.46 -6.58
C GLN A 222 -5.43 18.29 -5.63
N TRP A 223 -6.70 17.86 -5.67
CA TRP A 223 -7.22 16.77 -4.87
C TRP A 223 -7.93 15.76 -5.76
N TYR A 224 -8.03 14.51 -5.33
CA TYR A 224 -8.78 13.47 -6.02
C TYR A 224 -9.65 12.67 -5.07
N GLU A 225 -10.76 12.16 -5.60
CA GLU A 225 -11.63 11.25 -4.86
C GLU A 225 -11.04 9.84 -4.80
N HIS A 226 -10.96 9.29 -3.61
CA HIS A 226 -10.65 7.90 -3.38
C HIS A 226 -11.86 7.17 -2.79
N THR A 227 -12.21 6.00 -3.36
CA THR A 227 -13.37 5.22 -2.89
C THR A 227 -12.92 4.13 -1.93
N ILE A 228 -13.41 4.18 -0.72
CA ILE A 228 -13.22 3.17 0.32
C ILE A 228 -14.50 2.35 0.52
N LYS A 229 -14.38 1.20 1.20
CA LYS A 229 -15.52 0.38 1.62
C LYS A 229 -15.53 0.25 3.13
N ILE A 230 -16.63 0.69 3.77
CA ILE A 230 -16.85 0.56 5.21
C ILE A 230 -18.14 -0.22 5.40
N LYS A 231 -18.08 -1.33 6.14
CA LYS A 231 -19.24 -2.22 6.40
C LYS A 231 -20.04 -2.53 5.13
N GLY A 232 -19.35 -2.79 4.01
CA GLY A 232 -19.95 -3.10 2.70
C GLY A 232 -20.43 -1.90 1.87
N LYS A 233 -20.54 -0.71 2.45
CA LYS A 233 -20.96 0.52 1.75
C LYS A 233 -19.74 1.23 1.15
N LYS A 234 -19.90 1.80 -0.05
CA LYS A 234 -18.89 2.64 -0.69
C LYS A 234 -19.00 4.07 -0.13
N ARG A 235 -17.86 4.64 0.26
CA ARG A 235 -17.72 6.03 0.65
C ARG A 235 -16.58 6.68 -0.13
N LYS A 236 -16.70 7.95 -0.47
CA LYS A 236 -15.69 8.73 -1.15
C LYS A 236 -14.99 9.64 -0.15
N ILE A 237 -13.69 9.64 -0.15
CA ILE A 237 -12.84 10.54 0.64
C ILE A 237 -11.97 11.35 -0.29
N MET A 238 -11.51 12.51 0.18
CA MET A 238 -10.65 13.39 -0.60
C MET A 238 -9.19 13.21 -0.17
N LEU A 239 -8.32 12.99 -1.14
CA LEU A 239 -6.88 12.85 -0.94
C LEU A 239 -6.12 13.89 -1.78
N PRO A 240 -5.07 14.55 -1.23
CA PRO A 240 -4.27 15.49 -1.99
C PRO A 240 -3.32 14.74 -2.94
N TYR A 241 -3.13 15.28 -4.15
CA TYR A 241 -2.07 14.78 -5.03
C TYR A 241 -0.69 14.99 -4.43
N HIS A 242 0.24 14.12 -4.80
CA HIS A 242 1.65 14.15 -4.44
C HIS A 242 1.95 13.97 -2.94
N LYS A 243 0.98 13.45 -2.22
CA LYS A 243 1.14 13.04 -0.83
C LYS A 243 0.51 11.67 -0.63
N LEU A 244 1.19 10.81 0.10
CA LEU A 244 0.67 9.48 0.40
C LEU A 244 -0.02 9.49 1.76
N ILE A 245 -1.34 9.52 1.74
CA ILE A 245 -2.19 9.39 2.93
C ILE A 245 -2.87 8.04 2.85
N VAL A 246 -2.49 7.13 3.75
CA VAL A 246 -2.93 5.73 3.70
C VAL A 246 -3.48 5.26 5.04
N ASP A 247 -4.36 4.30 5.00
CA ASP A 247 -4.94 3.66 6.17
C ASP A 247 -4.12 2.42 6.52
N TYR A 248 -3.47 2.45 7.69
CA TYR A 248 -2.63 1.34 8.13
C TYR A 248 -3.43 0.04 8.33
N LEU A 249 -4.66 0.13 8.84
CA LEU A 249 -5.55 -1.03 8.97
C LEU A 249 -5.84 -1.67 7.60
N ALA A 250 -6.06 -0.87 6.56
CA ALA A 250 -6.29 -1.37 5.21
C ALA A 250 -5.06 -2.09 4.64
N ILE A 251 -3.86 -1.56 4.90
CA ILE A 251 -2.59 -2.18 4.53
C ILE A 251 -2.37 -3.47 5.33
N TYR A 252 -2.55 -3.41 6.65
CA TYR A 252 -2.42 -4.55 7.54
C TYR A 252 -3.33 -5.71 7.13
N LYS A 253 -4.62 -5.46 6.94
CA LYS A 253 -5.58 -6.50 6.49
C LYS A 253 -5.17 -7.17 5.19
N LYS A 254 -4.57 -6.41 4.30
CA LYS A 254 -4.24 -6.90 2.97
C LYS A 254 -2.91 -7.62 2.88
N TRP A 255 -1.90 -7.11 3.57
CA TRP A 255 -0.51 -7.52 3.36
C TRP A 255 0.14 -8.22 4.55
N ASP A 256 -0.43 -8.10 5.75
CA ASP A 256 0.09 -8.84 6.88
C ASP A 256 -0.18 -10.35 6.74
N ARG A 257 0.87 -11.13 6.96
CA ARG A 257 0.88 -12.60 6.93
C ARG A 257 1.46 -13.20 8.20
N THR A 258 1.72 -12.41 9.22
CA THR A 258 2.40 -12.83 10.44
C THR A 258 1.46 -13.36 11.50
N VAL A 259 0.18 -13.00 11.43
CA VAL A 259 -0.86 -13.44 12.37
C VAL A 259 -1.82 -14.38 11.66
N ASP A 260 -1.78 -15.66 12.03
CA ASP A 260 -2.59 -16.70 11.38
C ASP A 260 -4.08 -16.62 11.72
N VAL A 261 -4.40 -16.20 12.96
CA VAL A 261 -5.79 -16.08 13.43
C VAL A 261 -6.07 -14.64 13.83
N LYS A 262 -6.93 -13.96 13.08
CA LYS A 262 -7.37 -12.59 13.37
C LYS A 262 -8.75 -12.64 14.00
N GLU A 263 -8.81 -12.63 15.33
CA GLU A 263 -10.09 -12.58 16.06
C GLU A 263 -10.80 -11.25 15.84
N ASN A 264 -10.05 -10.14 15.85
CA ASN A 264 -10.54 -8.82 15.49
C ASN A 264 -9.42 -7.94 14.94
N ASP A 265 -9.79 -6.78 14.41
CA ASP A 265 -8.88 -5.83 13.75
C ASP A 265 -8.72 -4.53 14.54
N THR A 266 -9.00 -4.53 15.87
CA THR A 266 -8.78 -3.35 16.70
C THR A 266 -7.29 -3.11 16.93
N LEU A 267 -6.90 -1.83 17.06
CA LEU A 267 -5.52 -1.47 17.36
C LEU A 267 -5.02 -2.17 18.63
N ASP A 268 -5.85 -2.22 19.66
CA ASP A 268 -5.52 -2.88 20.95
C ASP A 268 -5.20 -4.37 20.77
N PHE A 269 -6.04 -5.09 20.03
CA PHE A 269 -5.84 -6.52 19.80
C PHE A 269 -4.55 -6.77 18.99
N VAL A 270 -4.38 -6.04 17.88
CA VAL A 270 -3.24 -6.24 16.98
C VAL A 270 -1.93 -5.82 17.66
N SER A 271 -1.91 -4.70 18.37
CA SER A 271 -0.70 -4.25 19.08
C SER A 271 -0.32 -5.19 20.23
N ASN A 272 -1.30 -5.68 20.98
CA ASN A 272 -1.04 -6.67 22.01
C ASN A 272 -0.50 -7.99 21.42
N ALA A 273 -1.10 -8.49 20.36
CA ALA A 273 -0.65 -9.74 19.71
C ALA A 273 0.76 -9.61 19.09
N ALA A 274 1.06 -8.49 18.41
CA ALA A 274 2.32 -8.31 17.72
C ALA A 274 3.45 -7.80 18.62
N LEU A 275 3.16 -6.88 19.55
CA LEU A 275 4.15 -6.16 20.36
C LEU A 275 4.14 -6.59 21.83
N GLY A 276 3.06 -7.21 22.32
CA GLY A 276 2.80 -7.40 23.75
C GLY A 276 2.55 -6.07 24.49
N ILE A 277 2.08 -5.05 23.76
CA ILE A 277 1.76 -3.70 24.27
C ILE A 277 0.31 -3.42 23.88
N SER A 278 -0.52 -3.05 24.86
CA SER A 278 -1.95 -2.74 24.65
C SER A 278 -2.20 -1.25 24.68
N LYS A 279 -3.38 -0.82 24.23
CA LYS A 279 -3.86 0.55 24.44
C LYS A 279 -3.98 0.86 25.94
N ILE A 280 -4.01 2.14 26.25
CA ILE A 280 -4.23 2.61 27.62
C ILE A 280 -5.69 2.35 28.00
N LYS A 281 -5.90 1.77 29.18
CA LYS A 281 -7.25 1.61 29.77
C LYS A 281 -7.50 2.75 30.75
N TYR A 282 -8.67 3.33 30.68
CA TYR A 282 -9.09 4.41 31.59
C TYR A 282 -10.52 4.15 32.10
N PRO A 283 -10.84 4.60 33.31
CA PRO A 283 -12.21 4.52 33.82
C PRO A 283 -13.07 5.68 33.28
N GLY A 284 -14.37 5.45 33.10
CA GLY A 284 -15.33 6.49 32.69
C GLY A 284 -15.44 6.67 31.20
N THR A 285 -15.97 7.82 30.79
CA THR A 285 -16.14 8.20 29.39
C THR A 285 -14.94 9.00 28.87
N PHE A 286 -14.74 8.99 27.56
CA PHE A 286 -13.65 9.75 26.92
C PHE A 286 -13.80 11.27 27.12
N GLN A 287 -15.05 11.77 27.16
CA GLN A 287 -15.32 13.18 27.46
C GLN A 287 -15.00 13.55 28.92
N GLU A 288 -15.22 12.63 29.86
CA GLU A 288 -14.80 12.83 31.25
C GLU A 288 -13.28 12.89 31.36
N LEU A 289 -12.57 12.03 30.63
CA LEU A 289 -11.12 12.03 30.56
C LEU A 289 -10.59 13.39 30.06
N PHE A 290 -11.13 13.90 28.96
CA PHE A 290 -10.78 15.23 28.44
C PHE A 290 -11.06 16.33 29.47
N ASN A 291 -12.17 16.26 30.22
CA ASN A 291 -12.57 17.32 31.14
C ASN A 291 -11.80 17.32 32.45
N LYS A 292 -11.53 16.15 33.04
CA LYS A 292 -11.03 16.00 34.42
C LYS A 292 -9.57 15.56 34.47
N ASP A 293 -9.12 14.68 33.54
CA ASP A 293 -7.82 14.02 33.56
C ASP A 293 -7.11 14.22 32.22
N TYR A 294 -6.85 15.50 31.90
CA TYR A 294 -6.37 15.87 30.57
C TYR A 294 -4.97 15.33 30.25
N ASP A 295 -4.10 15.16 31.23
CA ASP A 295 -2.80 14.52 31.08
C ASP A 295 -2.94 13.04 30.60
N ILE A 296 -3.92 12.32 31.13
CA ILE A 296 -4.22 10.95 30.72
C ILE A 296 -4.82 10.93 29.31
N HIS A 297 -5.67 11.91 28.97
CA HIS A 297 -6.22 12.07 27.62
C HIS A 297 -5.11 12.24 26.56
N VAL A 298 -4.16 13.13 26.84
CA VAL A 298 -3.01 13.39 25.98
C VAL A 298 -2.08 12.17 25.87
N PHE A 299 -1.84 11.51 27.01
CA PHE A 299 -1.06 10.27 27.04
C PHE A 299 -1.72 9.15 26.21
N TYR A 300 -3.05 9.00 26.29
CA TYR A 300 -3.82 8.04 25.50
C TYR A 300 -3.65 8.30 24.00
N ASN A 301 -3.92 9.53 23.54
CA ASN A 301 -3.78 9.92 22.13
C ASN A 301 -2.34 9.69 21.59
N ALA A 302 -1.33 10.06 22.41
CA ALA A 302 0.08 9.83 22.05
C ALA A 302 0.40 8.34 21.85
N VAL A 303 -0.06 7.48 22.76
CA VAL A 303 0.19 6.03 22.70
C VAL A 303 -0.48 5.41 21.47
N ASP A 304 -1.70 5.82 21.13
CA ASP A 304 -2.40 5.27 19.95
C ASP A 304 -1.61 5.52 18.67
N ALA A 305 -1.07 6.71 18.47
CA ALA A 305 -0.21 7.00 17.32
C ALA A 305 1.14 6.23 17.38
N ILE A 306 1.77 6.13 18.57
CA ILE A 306 3.03 5.39 18.75
C ILE A 306 2.86 3.91 18.42
N LEU A 307 1.76 3.29 18.82
CA LEU A 307 1.48 1.89 18.54
C LEU A 307 1.48 1.58 17.04
N ILE A 308 1.00 2.51 16.20
CA ILE A 308 0.98 2.35 14.74
C ILE A 308 2.42 2.31 14.18
N GLU A 309 3.27 3.22 14.65
CA GLU A 309 4.68 3.24 14.24
C GLU A 309 5.41 1.97 14.65
N LEU A 310 5.22 1.54 15.91
CA LEU A 310 5.82 0.30 16.45
C LEU A 310 5.32 -0.94 15.70
N LEU A 311 4.04 -0.97 15.35
CA LEU A 311 3.47 -2.05 14.53
C LEU A 311 4.15 -2.12 13.15
N ASP A 312 4.32 -0.99 12.48
CA ASP A 312 4.97 -1.00 11.16
C ASP A 312 6.44 -1.40 11.25
N GLU A 313 7.13 -0.95 12.28
CA GLU A 313 8.51 -1.38 12.51
C GLU A 313 8.63 -2.89 12.72
N LYS A 314 7.69 -3.49 13.43
CA LYS A 314 7.68 -4.93 13.70
C LYS A 314 7.23 -5.74 12.49
N LEU A 315 6.13 -5.35 11.88
CA LEU A 315 5.45 -6.12 10.83
C LEU A 315 5.98 -5.82 9.43
N LYS A 316 6.57 -4.64 9.21
CA LYS A 316 7.08 -4.17 7.90
C LYS A 316 6.01 -4.19 6.79
N THR A 317 4.74 -4.02 7.16
CA THR A 317 3.61 -4.08 6.21
C THR A 317 3.62 -2.91 5.23
N MET A 318 4.00 -1.72 5.67
CA MET A 318 4.20 -0.57 4.79
C MET A 318 5.32 -0.83 3.77
N ASN A 319 6.43 -1.40 4.20
CA ASN A 319 7.53 -1.77 3.31
C ASN A 319 7.09 -2.80 2.26
N THR A 320 6.26 -3.77 2.65
CA THR A 320 5.70 -4.76 1.72
C THR A 320 4.79 -4.09 0.70
N PHE A 321 3.87 -3.25 1.15
CA PHE A 321 2.94 -2.51 0.30
C PHE A 321 3.67 -1.64 -0.73
N LEU A 322 4.55 -0.78 -0.27
CA LEU A 322 5.31 0.13 -1.13
C LEU A 322 6.31 -0.62 -2.03
N GLY A 323 6.93 -1.67 -1.49
CA GLY A 323 7.84 -2.52 -2.24
C GLY A 323 7.18 -3.23 -3.43
N LEU A 324 5.94 -3.69 -3.26
CA LEU A 324 5.16 -4.29 -4.35
C LEU A 324 4.85 -3.27 -5.45
N GLY A 325 4.43 -2.05 -5.09
CA GLY A 325 4.25 -0.95 -6.04
C GLY A 325 5.52 -0.66 -6.83
N ASN A 326 6.66 -0.64 -6.14
CA ASN A 326 7.95 -0.37 -6.75
C ASN A 326 8.40 -1.48 -7.73
N ILE A 327 8.29 -2.76 -7.33
CA ILE A 327 8.66 -3.91 -8.17
C ILE A 327 7.79 -3.97 -9.44
N THR A 328 6.52 -3.67 -9.30
CA THR A 328 5.55 -3.69 -10.42
C THR A 328 5.53 -2.39 -11.22
N ARG A 329 6.29 -1.37 -10.78
CA ARG A 329 6.41 -0.04 -11.39
C ARG A 329 5.08 0.71 -11.49
N VAL A 330 4.29 0.66 -10.44
CA VAL A 330 3.07 1.46 -10.30
C VAL A 330 3.22 2.51 -9.20
N GLU A 331 2.38 3.52 -9.21
CA GLU A 331 2.29 4.45 -8.09
C GLU A 331 1.80 3.75 -6.82
N ALA A 332 2.16 4.28 -5.65
CA ALA A 332 1.90 3.63 -4.36
C ALA A 332 0.43 3.20 -4.17
N MET A 333 -0.54 4.07 -4.46
CA MET A 333 -1.96 3.75 -4.30
C MET A 333 -2.44 2.61 -5.21
N SER A 334 -1.83 2.43 -6.37
CA SER A 334 -2.14 1.32 -7.27
C SER A 334 -1.71 -0.05 -6.73
N ALA A 335 -0.80 -0.09 -5.75
CA ALA A 335 -0.41 -1.34 -5.09
C ALA A 335 -1.52 -1.97 -4.22
N PHE A 336 -2.58 -1.21 -3.90
CA PHE A 336 -3.79 -1.79 -3.32
C PHE A 336 -4.54 -2.73 -4.29
N SER A 337 -4.26 -2.70 -5.58
CA SER A 337 -4.91 -3.54 -6.58
C SER A 337 -3.95 -4.55 -7.21
N PRO A 338 -4.02 -5.85 -6.83
CA PRO A 338 -3.24 -6.89 -7.50
C PRO A 338 -3.45 -6.92 -9.01
N ILE A 339 -4.67 -6.58 -9.47
CA ILE A 339 -4.98 -6.51 -10.90
C ILE A 339 -4.18 -5.39 -11.57
N GLN A 340 -4.12 -4.19 -10.99
CA GLN A 340 -3.34 -3.08 -11.56
C GLN A 340 -1.84 -3.38 -11.61
N MET A 341 -1.31 -4.02 -10.58
CA MET A 341 0.08 -4.47 -10.56
C MET A 341 0.37 -5.51 -11.64
N LEU A 342 -0.54 -6.47 -11.82
CA LEU A 342 -0.43 -7.49 -12.86
C LEU A 342 -0.53 -6.87 -14.25
N GLU A 343 -1.53 -6.04 -14.50
CA GLU A 343 -1.71 -5.32 -15.77
C GLU A 343 -0.48 -4.49 -16.13
N ALA A 344 0.07 -3.73 -15.19
CA ALA A 344 1.30 -2.95 -15.42
C ALA A 344 2.49 -3.85 -15.78
N THR A 345 2.62 -4.97 -15.09
CA THR A 345 3.69 -5.94 -15.35
C THR A 345 3.52 -6.58 -16.72
N LEU A 346 2.33 -7.11 -17.04
CA LEU A 346 2.05 -7.71 -18.35
C LEU A 346 2.28 -6.72 -19.49
N THR A 347 1.78 -5.50 -19.36
CA THR A 347 1.95 -4.45 -20.38
C THR A 347 3.43 -4.18 -20.63
N ARG A 348 4.24 -4.06 -19.58
CA ARG A 348 5.68 -3.79 -19.70
C ARG A 348 6.43 -4.92 -20.43
N TYR A 349 6.15 -6.17 -20.09
CA TYR A 349 6.80 -7.32 -20.76
C TYR A 349 6.32 -7.49 -22.19
N ALA A 350 5.02 -7.34 -22.46
CA ALA A 350 4.45 -7.41 -23.79
C ALA A 350 5.00 -6.30 -24.71
N TYR A 351 5.07 -5.06 -24.21
CA TYR A 351 5.57 -3.94 -24.99
C TYR A 351 7.03 -4.11 -25.42
N LYS A 352 7.88 -4.68 -24.56
CA LYS A 352 9.27 -5.05 -24.90
C LYS A 352 9.35 -6.07 -26.04
N ARG A 353 8.28 -6.82 -26.29
CA ARG A 353 8.14 -7.78 -27.41
C ARG A 353 7.38 -7.20 -28.62
N ASN A 354 7.17 -5.88 -28.66
CA ASN A 354 6.32 -5.20 -29.65
C ASN A 354 4.85 -5.69 -29.66
N GLN A 355 4.39 -6.18 -28.51
CA GLN A 355 3.01 -6.61 -28.28
C GLN A 355 2.30 -5.64 -27.34
N ILE A 356 1.00 -5.46 -27.57
CA ILE A 356 0.17 -4.58 -26.75
C ILE A 356 -1.16 -5.23 -26.41
N PHE A 357 -1.81 -4.70 -25.36
CA PHE A 357 -3.17 -5.02 -24.98
C PHE A 357 -4.12 -3.92 -25.49
N PRO A 358 -4.81 -4.14 -26.63
CA PRO A 358 -5.73 -3.15 -27.17
C PRO A 358 -6.94 -2.99 -26.25
N LYS A 359 -7.52 -1.79 -26.22
CA LYS A 359 -8.78 -1.58 -25.55
C LYS A 359 -9.89 -2.39 -26.22
N ASN A 360 -10.49 -3.30 -25.48
CA ASN A 360 -11.65 -4.04 -25.97
C ASN A 360 -12.93 -3.29 -25.59
N PHE A 361 -13.74 -2.95 -26.56
CA PHE A 361 -15.04 -2.26 -26.36
C PHE A 361 -16.18 -3.25 -26.11
N GLU A 362 -16.00 -4.53 -26.49
CA GLU A 362 -17.00 -5.58 -26.28
C GLU A 362 -16.78 -6.25 -24.93
N ARG A 363 -17.66 -6.04 -23.98
CA ARG A 363 -17.73 -6.87 -22.78
C ARG A 363 -18.37 -8.20 -23.16
N LYS A 364 -17.55 -9.24 -23.22
CA LYS A 364 -18.10 -10.61 -23.24
C LYS A 364 -18.68 -10.93 -21.87
N GLU A 365 -19.80 -11.63 -21.85
CA GLU A 365 -20.33 -12.23 -20.61
C GLU A 365 -19.24 -13.10 -19.97
N ARG A 366 -19.14 -13.05 -18.65
CA ARG A 366 -18.19 -13.89 -17.93
C ARG A 366 -18.73 -15.32 -17.94
N GLU A 367 -18.02 -16.22 -18.62
CA GLU A 367 -18.29 -17.63 -18.49
C GLU A 367 -18.02 -18.07 -17.05
N HIS A 368 -18.97 -18.83 -16.49
CA HIS A 368 -18.77 -19.46 -15.19
C HIS A 368 -17.82 -20.65 -15.39
N PHE A 369 -16.79 -20.73 -14.56
CA PHE A 369 -15.91 -21.91 -14.50
C PHE A 369 -15.95 -22.50 -13.10
N GLU A 370 -15.86 -23.84 -13.03
CA GLU A 370 -15.80 -24.56 -11.77
C GLU A 370 -14.51 -24.22 -11.03
N GLY A 371 -14.62 -24.05 -9.71
CA GLY A 371 -13.47 -23.89 -8.81
C GLY A 371 -12.67 -25.20 -8.66
N ALA A 372 -11.60 -25.14 -7.89
CA ALA A 372 -10.82 -26.34 -7.56
C ALA A 372 -11.65 -27.29 -6.69
N PHE A 373 -11.46 -28.59 -6.91
CA PHE A 373 -12.03 -29.60 -6.03
C PHE A 373 -11.41 -29.49 -4.63
N VAL A 374 -12.26 -29.42 -3.61
CA VAL A 374 -11.86 -29.45 -2.20
C VAL A 374 -12.43 -30.74 -1.59
N TYR A 375 -11.55 -31.58 -1.07
CA TYR A 375 -11.98 -32.77 -0.37
C TYR A 375 -12.54 -32.40 1.01
N GLU A 376 -13.73 -32.90 1.34
CA GLU A 376 -14.30 -32.67 2.65
C GLU A 376 -13.52 -33.45 3.71
N PRO A 377 -13.01 -32.79 4.77
CA PRO A 377 -12.28 -33.48 5.82
C PRO A 377 -13.21 -34.42 6.61
N ILE A 378 -12.75 -35.61 6.89
CA ILE A 378 -13.43 -36.52 7.79
C ILE A 378 -12.92 -36.24 9.20
N PRO A 379 -13.75 -35.69 10.11
CA PRO A 379 -13.32 -35.37 11.48
C PRO A 379 -12.97 -36.66 12.22
N ASN A 380 -11.70 -36.81 12.60
CA ASN A 380 -11.22 -37.93 13.42
C ASN A 380 -9.88 -37.57 14.07
N LEU A 381 -9.42 -38.40 14.98
CA LEU A 381 -8.06 -38.37 15.51
C LEU A 381 -7.19 -39.27 14.63
N TYR A 382 -6.20 -38.69 13.97
CA TYR A 382 -5.29 -39.40 13.08
C TYR A 382 -3.89 -39.46 13.70
N GLU A 383 -3.29 -40.67 13.68
CA GLU A 383 -1.90 -40.87 14.06
C GLU A 383 -1.02 -40.91 12.82
N TRP A 384 0.26 -40.56 12.95
CA TRP A 384 1.26 -40.62 11.87
C TRP A 384 0.89 -39.77 10.62
N VAL A 385 0.41 -38.58 10.85
CA VAL A 385 0.04 -37.65 9.74
C VAL A 385 1.26 -37.08 9.08
N ALA A 386 1.38 -37.22 7.75
CA ALA A 386 2.39 -36.56 6.94
C ALA A 386 1.71 -35.52 6.04
N ALA A 387 2.17 -34.26 6.12
CA ALA A 387 1.69 -33.18 5.29
C ALA A 387 2.68 -32.89 4.15
N PHE A 388 2.19 -32.83 2.91
CA PHE A 388 2.97 -32.47 1.74
C PHE A 388 2.40 -31.21 1.09
N ASP A 389 3.27 -30.28 0.71
CA ASP A 389 2.91 -29.06 -0.01
C ASP A 389 3.76 -28.89 -1.28
N PHE A 390 3.11 -28.44 -2.36
CA PHE A 390 3.81 -28.15 -3.61
C PHE A 390 4.36 -26.71 -3.59
N ALA A 391 5.65 -26.56 -3.70
CA ALA A 391 6.29 -25.26 -3.73
C ALA A 391 5.78 -24.40 -4.89
N SER A 392 4.99 -23.37 -4.59
CA SER A 392 4.43 -22.43 -5.57
C SER A 392 3.64 -23.15 -6.68
N LEU A 393 2.67 -23.97 -6.33
CA LEU A 393 1.95 -24.89 -7.23
C LEU A 393 1.50 -24.23 -8.55
N TYR A 394 0.67 -23.17 -8.49
CA TYR A 394 0.17 -22.51 -9.71
C TYR A 394 1.27 -21.92 -10.60
N PRO A 395 2.23 -21.14 -10.08
CA PRO A 395 3.35 -20.66 -10.86
C PRO A 395 4.18 -21.78 -11.49
N THR A 396 4.38 -22.87 -10.78
CA THR A 396 5.13 -24.03 -11.29
C THR A 396 4.40 -24.71 -12.44
N ILE A 397 3.09 -24.93 -12.29
CA ILE A 397 2.25 -25.51 -13.37
C ILE A 397 2.27 -24.61 -14.61
N MET A 398 2.07 -23.30 -14.44
CA MET A 398 2.08 -22.35 -15.57
C MET A 398 3.42 -22.36 -16.32
N ARG A 399 4.53 -22.45 -15.61
CA ARG A 399 5.87 -22.55 -16.22
C ARG A 399 6.12 -23.90 -16.88
N GLN A 400 5.75 -24.98 -16.23
CA GLN A 400 5.96 -26.36 -16.73
C GLN A 400 5.15 -26.61 -18.00
N TRP A 401 3.91 -26.15 -18.04
CA TRP A 401 3.00 -26.34 -19.16
C TRP A 401 2.99 -25.19 -20.15
N MET A 402 3.89 -24.20 -19.98
CA MET A 402 4.02 -23.03 -20.86
C MET A 402 2.69 -22.28 -21.03
N ILE A 403 1.89 -22.14 -19.94
CA ILE A 403 0.54 -21.58 -19.99
C ILE A 403 0.62 -20.06 -20.12
N SER A 404 0.17 -19.54 -21.25
CA SER A 404 -0.03 -18.11 -21.49
C SER A 404 -1.18 -17.92 -22.48
N ILE A 405 -1.65 -16.67 -22.60
CA ILE A 405 -2.81 -16.37 -23.45
C ILE A 405 -2.44 -16.30 -24.93
N GLU A 406 -1.25 -15.83 -25.25
CA GLU A 406 -0.80 -15.61 -26.63
C GLU A 406 -0.33 -16.87 -27.33
N ASN A 407 0.02 -17.91 -26.60
CA ASN A 407 0.48 -19.19 -27.18
C ASN A 407 -0.55 -20.32 -27.07
N PHE A 408 -1.77 -20.01 -26.62
CA PHE A 408 -2.86 -20.98 -26.58
C PHE A 408 -3.32 -21.34 -27.99
N ILE A 409 -3.34 -22.61 -28.33
CA ILE A 409 -3.73 -23.12 -29.67
C ILE A 409 -5.18 -23.59 -29.66
N VAL A 410 -5.49 -24.58 -28.83
CA VAL A 410 -6.81 -25.23 -28.81
C VAL A 410 -7.03 -25.95 -27.48
N LYS A 411 -8.30 -26.18 -27.14
CA LYS A 411 -8.69 -27.09 -26.07
C LYS A 411 -9.44 -28.28 -26.67
N ASP A 412 -8.71 -29.33 -26.97
CA ASP A 412 -9.25 -30.56 -27.54
C ASP A 412 -8.48 -31.78 -27.00
N LYS A 413 -9.19 -32.69 -26.36
CA LYS A 413 -8.60 -33.94 -25.82
C LYS A 413 -8.11 -34.89 -26.93
N LEU A 414 -8.64 -34.81 -28.13
CA LEU A 414 -8.27 -35.63 -29.27
C LEU A 414 -7.12 -35.07 -30.11
N PHE A 415 -6.79 -33.78 -29.87
CA PHE A 415 -5.70 -33.08 -30.61
C PHE A 415 -4.36 -33.81 -30.38
N VAL A 416 -3.62 -34.08 -31.46
CA VAL A 416 -2.28 -34.67 -31.41
C VAL A 416 -1.25 -33.52 -31.44
N ALA A 417 -0.57 -33.30 -30.32
CA ALA A 417 0.47 -32.31 -30.20
C ALA A 417 1.76 -32.73 -30.93
N ASN A 418 2.42 -31.80 -31.59
CA ASN A 418 3.74 -32.03 -32.19
C ASN A 418 4.87 -31.69 -31.19
N ASN A 419 6.13 -31.85 -31.59
CA ASN A 419 7.31 -31.62 -30.72
C ASN A 419 7.46 -30.20 -30.15
N ASN A 420 6.83 -29.19 -30.79
CA ASN A 420 6.86 -27.80 -30.36
C ASN A 420 5.60 -27.39 -29.59
N GLN A 421 4.79 -28.35 -29.16
CA GLN A 421 3.51 -28.12 -28.49
C GLN A 421 3.43 -28.94 -27.21
N ILE A 422 2.86 -28.33 -26.18
CA ILE A 422 2.60 -28.97 -24.89
C ILE A 422 1.10 -29.11 -24.72
N LYS A 423 0.63 -30.36 -24.49
CA LYS A 423 -0.76 -30.66 -24.22
C LYS A 423 -0.95 -30.98 -22.74
N THR A 424 -1.87 -30.30 -22.09
CA THR A 424 -2.22 -30.53 -20.70
C THR A 424 -3.18 -31.76 -20.58
N SER A 425 -3.33 -32.29 -19.37
CA SER A 425 -4.27 -33.35 -19.06
C SER A 425 -5.74 -32.98 -19.35
N SER A 426 -6.07 -31.65 -19.27
CA SER A 426 -7.40 -31.11 -19.60
C SER A 426 -7.66 -31.02 -21.12
N GLY A 427 -6.65 -31.26 -21.96
CA GLY A 427 -6.73 -31.14 -23.41
C GLY A 427 -6.37 -29.74 -23.95
N ALA A 428 -5.95 -28.83 -23.11
CA ALA A 428 -5.45 -27.55 -23.58
C ALA A 428 -4.06 -27.72 -24.19
N VAL A 429 -3.83 -27.11 -25.37
CA VAL A 429 -2.58 -27.20 -26.13
C VAL A 429 -1.98 -25.82 -26.26
N PHE A 430 -0.69 -25.72 -25.97
CA PHE A 430 0.08 -24.49 -25.99
C PHE A 430 1.28 -24.63 -26.94
N ASP A 431 1.63 -23.57 -27.68
CA ASP A 431 2.86 -23.48 -28.44
C ASP A 431 4.06 -23.31 -27.49
N ALA A 432 5.00 -24.22 -27.56
CA ALA A 432 6.24 -24.22 -26.76
C ALA A 432 7.48 -23.93 -27.61
N SER A 433 7.33 -23.45 -28.84
CA SER A 433 8.44 -23.10 -29.73
C SER A 433 9.20 -21.84 -29.26
N TYR A 434 8.62 -21.05 -28.36
CA TYR A 434 9.22 -19.87 -27.76
C TYR A 434 8.82 -19.77 -26.28
N GLU A 435 9.52 -18.94 -25.49
CA GLU A 435 9.16 -18.68 -24.11
C GLU A 435 7.95 -17.71 -24.03
N PRO A 436 6.78 -18.15 -23.55
CA PRO A 436 5.58 -17.31 -23.47
C PRO A 436 5.68 -16.25 -22.39
N LEU A 437 4.84 -15.22 -22.47
CA LEU A 437 4.85 -14.03 -21.61
C LEU A 437 4.70 -14.33 -20.12
N ILE A 438 3.68 -15.14 -19.75
CA ILE A 438 3.43 -15.46 -18.34
C ILE A 438 4.52 -16.35 -17.75
N PRO A 439 4.98 -17.45 -18.38
CA PRO A 439 6.13 -18.22 -17.95
C PRO A 439 7.41 -17.41 -17.76
N GLU A 440 7.73 -16.48 -18.67
CA GLU A 440 8.88 -15.57 -18.52
C GLU A 440 8.77 -14.70 -17.26
N ILE A 441 7.63 -14.04 -17.08
CA ILE A 441 7.38 -13.18 -15.91
C ILE A 441 7.50 -13.99 -14.61
N LEU A 442 6.87 -15.16 -14.56
CA LEU A 442 6.90 -16.04 -13.39
C LEU A 442 8.31 -16.56 -13.11
N SER A 443 9.08 -16.92 -14.14
CA SER A 443 10.47 -17.35 -13.99
C SER A 443 11.35 -16.25 -13.42
N ASN A 444 11.21 -15.03 -13.89
CA ASN A 444 11.94 -13.87 -13.41
C ASN A 444 11.62 -13.57 -11.93
N TYR A 445 10.34 -13.49 -11.57
CA TYR A 445 9.96 -13.21 -10.19
C TYR A 445 10.27 -14.36 -9.23
N TYR A 446 10.10 -15.60 -9.69
CA TYR A 446 10.47 -16.77 -8.88
C TYR A 446 11.98 -16.82 -8.61
N GLY A 447 12.79 -16.53 -9.62
CA GLY A 447 14.26 -16.42 -9.48
C GLY A 447 14.67 -15.33 -8.47
N GLN A 448 14.07 -14.14 -8.57
CA GLN A 448 14.31 -13.04 -7.63
C GLN A 448 13.87 -13.41 -6.20
N ARG A 449 12.67 -14.01 -6.05
CA ARG A 449 12.18 -14.49 -4.75
C ARG A 449 13.14 -15.50 -4.12
N LYS A 450 13.63 -16.47 -4.91
CA LYS A 450 14.56 -17.50 -4.42
C LYS A 450 15.88 -16.88 -3.93
N LYS A 451 16.42 -15.91 -4.66
CA LYS A 451 17.62 -15.16 -4.25
C LYS A 451 17.38 -14.38 -2.95
N ALA A 452 16.28 -13.62 -2.88
CA ALA A 452 15.93 -12.83 -1.70
C ALA A 452 15.70 -13.72 -0.47
N LYS A 453 15.01 -14.85 -0.63
CA LYS A 453 14.78 -15.82 0.46
C LYS A 453 16.11 -16.37 1.00
N ARG A 454 17.07 -16.71 0.12
CA ARG A 454 18.38 -17.19 0.54
C ARG A 454 19.13 -16.14 1.35
N ILE A 455 19.17 -14.89 0.88
CA ILE A 455 19.82 -13.78 1.59
C ILE A 455 19.17 -13.57 2.96
N SER A 456 17.83 -13.61 3.05
CA SER A 456 17.13 -13.49 4.33
C SER A 456 17.50 -14.62 5.29
N GLN A 457 17.55 -15.86 4.81
CA GLN A 457 17.91 -17.01 5.65
C GLN A 457 19.36 -16.95 6.14
N GLU A 458 20.28 -16.50 5.28
CA GLU A 458 21.69 -16.30 5.65
C GLU A 458 21.81 -15.21 6.74
N ALA A 459 21.11 -14.08 6.59
CA ALA A 459 21.06 -13.01 7.58
C ALA A 459 20.42 -13.45 8.91
N ASP A 460 19.35 -14.25 8.86
CA ASP A 460 18.71 -14.78 10.07
C ASP A 460 19.64 -15.72 10.85
N MET A 461 20.41 -16.56 10.15
CA MET A 461 21.42 -17.43 10.77
C MET A 461 22.54 -16.64 11.44
N GLU A 462 23.09 -15.63 10.73
CA GLU A 462 24.13 -14.75 11.27
C GLU A 462 23.62 -13.98 12.50
N PHE A 463 22.38 -13.46 12.45
CA PHE A 463 21.78 -12.78 13.58
C PHE A 463 21.57 -13.68 14.79
N ALA A 464 21.19 -14.93 14.58
CA ALA A 464 21.04 -15.93 15.65
C ALA A 464 22.40 -16.24 16.31
N GLU A 465 23.47 -16.34 15.52
CA GLU A 465 24.83 -16.56 16.01
C GLU A 465 25.33 -15.36 16.82
N LEU A 466 25.14 -14.14 16.31
CA LEU A 466 25.49 -12.91 17.04
C LEU A 466 24.74 -12.77 18.37
N LYS A 467 23.45 -13.14 18.42
CA LYS A 467 22.69 -13.20 19.67
C LYS A 467 23.27 -14.18 20.67
N LYS A 468 23.72 -15.35 20.20
CA LYS A 468 24.35 -16.35 21.06
C LYS A 468 25.64 -15.82 21.64
N ILE A 469 26.52 -15.24 20.84
CA ILE A 469 27.78 -14.63 21.26
C ILE A 469 27.54 -13.50 22.28
N LYS A 470 26.55 -12.64 22.03
CA LYS A 470 26.18 -11.56 22.95
C LYS A 470 25.75 -12.13 24.32
N LYS A 471 24.95 -13.19 24.34
CA LYS A 471 24.49 -13.85 25.56
C LYS A 471 25.65 -14.49 26.34
N GLU A 472 26.55 -15.14 25.63
CA GLU A 472 27.76 -15.74 26.24
C GLU A 472 28.68 -14.69 26.87
N ARG A 473 28.93 -13.57 26.19
CA ARG A 473 29.74 -12.46 26.73
C ARG A 473 29.08 -11.81 27.97
N LEU A 474 27.76 -11.62 27.97
CA LEU A 474 27.06 -11.09 29.13
C LEU A 474 27.14 -12.02 30.34
N ASN A 475 27.11 -13.34 30.14
CA ASN A 475 27.24 -14.33 31.21
C ASN A 475 28.70 -14.50 31.72
N THR A 476 29.73 -14.06 30.96
CA THR A 476 31.13 -14.10 31.36
C THR A 476 31.58 -12.82 32.07
N THR A 477 30.76 -11.78 32.09
CA THR A 477 31.06 -10.47 32.70
C THR A 477 30.39 -10.31 34.08
N ILE A 478 29.67 -11.35 34.57
CA ILE A 478 29.13 -11.51 35.93
C ILE A 478 29.97 -12.55 36.65
#